data_53c7cc6d55b7356eff14dc958429afda
#
_entry.id   53c7cc6d55b7356eff14dc958429afda
#
_cell.length_a   1.000
_cell.length_b   1.000
_cell.length_c   1.000
_cell.angle_alpha   90.00
_cell.angle_beta   90.00
_cell.angle_gamma   90.00
#
_symmetry.space_group_name_H-M   'P 1'
#
loop_
_entity.id
_entity.type
_entity.pdbx_description
1 polymer ?
#
loop_
_entity_poly.entity_id
_entity_poly.type
_entity_poly.pdbx_seq_one_letter_code
_entity_poly.pdbx_strand_id
1 'polypeptide(L)'
;MRIAYLTGEYPRATDTFIQREVAGLRKLGVDVFTFSVRRPGEEQLVGEEQKAEATNTFYILPPNPMRMLGSHLSLLLRSPKRYLRSLKLAWSTRQPGLKGLAYQLFYFLEAGILAKQIQQQQIQHLHNHLATSSGTVAMLAAELGDFTFSFTLHGPYIFFEPYRWRLDEKIGRSRFVCCISHYCRSQGMVFAASEHWKRMHIIHCGIDPELFTPVSHQGKGHRLLFVGRLAAVKGLPILLESLAKLTPQYPDLELTVVGDGPDRAALEQQTADLGLTDRVKYVGYQSQTEVRQHLQQTDVFVMASFAEGVPVVLMEAMAAGVPVVATPIAGVSELVEHEVNGFLVPAGDAVSLSDRIGELIDDASLRSRFGTAGRAKVTQEFNIHHETARLHQLISRSLEGKENPVRPELNPSLEPAELLR
;
A
#
# COMPACT_ATOMS: atom_id res chain seq x y z
N MET A 1 -22.19 0.64 11.63
CA MET A 1 -22.04 0.63 10.13
C MET A 1 -21.37 -0.69 9.75
N ARG A 2 -21.92 -1.38 8.71
CA ARG A 2 -21.35 -2.66 8.21
C ARG A 2 -20.71 -2.45 6.85
N ILE A 3 -19.45 -2.77 6.71
CA ILE A 3 -18.70 -2.64 5.45
C ILE A 3 -17.92 -3.91 5.15
N ALA A 4 -17.71 -4.17 3.86
CA ALA A 4 -16.81 -5.22 3.37
C ALA A 4 -15.48 -4.61 2.94
N TYR A 5 -14.40 -5.32 3.21
CA TYR A 5 -13.07 -5.06 2.66
C TYR A 5 -12.68 -6.18 1.72
N LEU A 6 -12.30 -5.86 0.48
CA LEU A 6 -11.88 -6.83 -0.52
C LEU A 6 -10.45 -6.55 -0.99
N THR A 7 -9.67 -7.61 -1.12
CA THR A 7 -8.37 -7.59 -1.80
C THR A 7 -8.19 -8.81 -2.70
N GLY A 8 -7.12 -8.84 -3.49
CA GLY A 8 -6.75 -10.02 -4.29
C GLY A 8 -6.31 -11.18 -3.42
N GLU A 9 -5.47 -10.89 -2.41
CA GLU A 9 -4.96 -11.83 -1.40
C GLU A 9 -4.87 -11.11 -0.05
N TYR A 10 -5.42 -11.72 1.01
CA TYR A 10 -5.43 -11.13 2.35
C TYR A 10 -5.54 -12.23 3.42
N PRO A 11 -4.86 -12.04 4.58
CA PRO A 11 -3.87 -11.01 4.88
C PRO A 11 -2.47 -11.38 4.35
N ARG A 12 -1.69 -10.40 3.89
CA ARG A 12 -0.29 -10.63 3.48
C ARG A 12 0.67 -9.82 4.35
N ALA A 13 1.85 -10.37 4.58
CA ALA A 13 2.92 -9.69 5.30
C ALA A 13 3.35 -8.35 4.66
N THR A 14 3.19 -8.23 3.33
CA THR A 14 3.53 -7.02 2.57
C THR A 14 2.45 -5.93 2.59
N ASP A 15 1.21 -6.28 3.00
CA ASP A 15 0.05 -5.37 2.95
C ASP A 15 -0.44 -4.98 4.35
N THR A 16 0.50 -4.76 5.27
CA THR A 16 0.23 -4.41 6.67
C THR A 16 -0.59 -3.14 6.84
N PHE A 17 -0.49 -2.21 5.88
CA PHE A 17 -1.29 -0.98 5.87
C PHE A 17 -2.80 -1.27 5.77
N ILE A 18 -3.22 -2.31 5.04
CA ILE A 18 -4.64 -2.73 4.97
C ILE A 18 -5.10 -3.28 6.31
N GLN A 19 -4.26 -4.10 6.95
CA GLN A 19 -4.57 -4.69 8.26
C GLN A 19 -4.70 -3.60 9.32
N ARG A 20 -3.79 -2.61 9.32
CA ARG A 20 -3.82 -1.45 10.22
C ARG A 20 -5.09 -0.61 10.01
N GLU A 21 -5.48 -0.38 8.76
CA GLU A 21 -6.70 0.35 8.41
C GLU A 21 -7.96 -0.39 8.88
N VAL A 22 -8.06 -1.69 8.62
CA VAL A 22 -9.16 -2.55 9.10
C VAL A 22 -9.25 -2.54 10.63
N ALA A 23 -8.12 -2.72 11.32
CA ALA A 23 -8.06 -2.69 12.78
C ALA A 23 -8.49 -1.32 13.34
N GLY A 24 -8.04 -0.23 12.71
CA GLY A 24 -8.42 1.13 13.09
C GLY A 24 -9.92 1.39 12.93
N LEU A 25 -10.52 0.98 11.81
CA LEU A 25 -11.97 1.12 11.60
C LEU A 25 -12.77 0.29 12.61
N ARG A 26 -12.33 -0.93 12.95
CA ARG A 26 -12.97 -1.74 14.00
C ARG A 26 -12.90 -1.07 15.36
N LYS A 27 -11.78 -0.42 15.72
CA LYS A 27 -11.66 0.40 16.94
C LYS A 27 -12.63 1.58 16.96
N LEU A 28 -12.97 2.14 15.79
CA LEU A 28 -13.98 3.21 15.64
C LEU A 28 -15.43 2.67 15.60
N GLY A 29 -15.66 1.40 15.95
CA GLY A 29 -16.97 0.80 16.03
C GLY A 29 -17.60 0.41 14.68
N VAL A 30 -16.79 0.28 13.63
CA VAL A 30 -17.26 -0.20 12.32
C VAL A 30 -17.18 -1.73 12.27
N ASP A 31 -18.27 -2.39 11.89
CA ASP A 31 -18.27 -3.83 11.61
C ASP A 31 -17.59 -4.09 10.25
N VAL A 32 -16.32 -4.40 10.25
CA VAL A 32 -15.53 -4.67 9.04
C VAL A 32 -15.44 -6.17 8.79
N PHE A 33 -16.01 -6.60 7.68
CA PHE A 33 -15.95 -7.98 7.17
C PHE A 33 -14.88 -8.07 6.09
N THR A 34 -13.89 -8.93 6.29
CA THR A 34 -12.79 -9.10 5.34
C THR A 34 -13.06 -10.21 4.34
N PHE A 35 -12.81 -9.88 3.06
CA PHE A 35 -12.97 -10.76 1.91
C PHE A 35 -11.66 -10.79 1.12
N SER A 36 -11.33 -11.94 0.59
CA SER A 36 -10.19 -12.08 -0.30
C SER A 36 -10.55 -12.96 -1.50
N VAL A 37 -10.03 -12.60 -2.68
CA VAL A 37 -10.23 -13.45 -3.85
C VAL A 37 -9.52 -14.79 -3.63
N ARG A 38 -8.27 -14.76 -3.15
CA ARG A 38 -7.45 -15.97 -2.89
C ARG A 38 -6.91 -15.96 -1.48
N ARG A 39 -6.67 -17.16 -0.95
CA ARG A 39 -5.92 -17.32 0.29
C ARG A 39 -4.44 -17.12 0.00
N PRO A 40 -3.71 -16.31 0.80
CA PRO A 40 -2.26 -16.20 0.68
C PRO A 40 -1.57 -17.52 1.06
N GLY A 41 -0.34 -17.71 0.56
CA GLY A 41 0.51 -18.81 0.98
C GLY A 41 0.92 -18.70 2.46
N GLU A 42 1.29 -19.80 3.07
CA GLU A 42 1.67 -19.86 4.50
C GLU A 42 2.89 -18.96 4.82
N GLU A 43 3.78 -18.74 3.85
CA GLU A 43 4.92 -17.86 3.95
C GLU A 43 4.54 -16.36 4.14
N GLN A 44 3.29 -16.01 3.86
CA GLN A 44 2.75 -14.67 4.06
C GLN A 44 2.09 -14.48 5.44
N LEU A 45 1.90 -15.57 6.19
CA LEU A 45 1.22 -15.57 7.49
C LEU A 45 2.26 -15.59 8.63
N VAL A 46 3.12 -14.58 8.66
CA VAL A 46 4.30 -14.53 9.55
C VAL A 46 4.01 -14.19 11.01
N GLY A 47 2.83 -13.62 11.34
CA GLY A 47 2.47 -13.21 12.69
C GLY A 47 1.13 -13.78 13.17
N GLU A 48 0.88 -13.76 14.48
CA GLU A 48 -0.38 -14.22 15.04
C GLU A 48 -1.58 -13.38 14.58
N GLU A 49 -1.36 -12.07 14.36
CA GLU A 49 -2.39 -11.16 13.83
C GLU A 49 -2.82 -11.58 12.41
N GLN A 50 -1.85 -11.91 11.52
CA GLN A 50 -2.15 -12.39 10.18
C GLN A 50 -2.89 -13.73 10.21
N LYS A 51 -2.49 -14.64 11.09
CA LYS A 51 -3.16 -15.94 11.25
C LYS A 51 -4.59 -15.79 11.75
N ALA A 52 -4.81 -14.91 12.73
CA ALA A 52 -6.14 -14.60 13.24
C ALA A 52 -7.04 -13.96 12.16
N GLU A 53 -6.52 -12.97 11.43
CA GLU A 53 -7.24 -12.36 10.32
C GLU A 53 -7.55 -13.36 9.20
N ALA A 54 -6.62 -14.26 8.86
CA ALA A 54 -6.84 -15.31 7.87
C ALA A 54 -8.00 -16.25 8.25
N THR A 55 -8.21 -16.49 9.55
CA THR A 55 -9.32 -17.30 10.05
C THR A 55 -10.67 -16.59 9.90
N ASN A 56 -10.68 -15.27 10.03
CA ASN A 56 -11.89 -14.44 9.96
C ASN A 56 -12.23 -13.96 8.53
N THR A 57 -11.32 -14.18 7.57
CA THR A 57 -11.48 -13.72 6.19
C THR A 57 -12.26 -14.72 5.35
N PHE A 58 -13.23 -14.24 4.60
CA PHE A 58 -13.95 -15.06 3.63
C PHE A 58 -13.18 -15.13 2.31
N TYR A 59 -12.85 -16.36 1.88
CA TYR A 59 -12.16 -16.62 0.61
C TYR A 59 -13.13 -17.01 -0.50
N ILE A 60 -13.03 -16.31 -1.65
CA ILE A 60 -13.86 -16.60 -2.82
C ILE A 60 -13.36 -17.84 -3.53
N LEU A 61 -12.04 -18.01 -3.63
CA LEU A 61 -11.38 -19.15 -4.30
C LEU A 61 -10.66 -20.07 -3.29
N PRO A 62 -10.61 -21.39 -3.56
CA PRO A 62 -11.26 -22.09 -4.67
C PRO A 62 -12.79 -22.10 -4.52
N PRO A 63 -13.55 -21.95 -5.62
CA PRO A 63 -14.99 -21.88 -5.54
C PRO A 63 -15.58 -23.26 -5.26
N ASN A 64 -16.59 -23.34 -4.37
CA ASN A 64 -17.46 -24.48 -4.34
C ASN A 64 -18.46 -24.36 -5.51
N PRO A 65 -18.49 -25.33 -6.48
CA PRO A 65 -19.35 -25.22 -7.68
C PRO A 65 -20.83 -25.07 -7.36
N MET A 66 -21.34 -25.79 -6.35
CA MET A 66 -22.76 -25.69 -5.93
C MET A 66 -23.07 -24.32 -5.35
N ARG A 67 -22.17 -23.77 -4.54
CA ARG A 67 -22.29 -22.43 -3.99
C ARG A 67 -22.27 -21.37 -5.09
N MET A 68 -21.38 -21.50 -6.05
CA MET A 68 -21.28 -20.61 -7.20
C MET A 68 -22.58 -20.62 -8.02
N LEU A 69 -23.04 -21.79 -8.42
CA LEU A 69 -24.29 -21.96 -9.18
C LEU A 69 -25.49 -21.41 -8.42
N GLY A 70 -25.62 -21.75 -7.14
CA GLY A 70 -26.70 -21.28 -6.28
C GLY A 70 -26.69 -19.75 -6.08
N SER A 71 -25.49 -19.14 -5.95
CA SER A 71 -25.36 -17.68 -5.86
C SER A 71 -25.84 -16.99 -7.13
N HIS A 72 -25.39 -17.43 -8.29
CA HIS A 72 -25.78 -16.85 -9.58
C HIS A 72 -27.26 -17.04 -9.87
N LEU A 73 -27.82 -18.22 -9.62
CA LEU A 73 -29.25 -18.50 -9.80
C LEU A 73 -30.08 -17.61 -8.88
N SER A 74 -29.71 -17.48 -7.61
CA SER A 74 -30.40 -16.61 -6.65
C SER A 74 -30.39 -15.14 -7.09
N LEU A 75 -29.24 -14.63 -7.58
CA LEU A 75 -29.11 -13.24 -8.04
C LEU A 75 -29.92 -13.01 -9.34
N LEU A 76 -29.88 -13.96 -10.26
CA LEU A 76 -30.66 -13.90 -11.51
C LEU A 76 -32.16 -13.87 -11.22
N LEU A 77 -32.65 -14.76 -10.35
CA LEU A 77 -34.09 -14.83 -9.99
C LEU A 77 -34.54 -13.59 -9.22
N ARG A 78 -33.67 -13.05 -8.35
CA ARG A 78 -34.01 -11.86 -7.54
C ARG A 78 -34.09 -10.59 -8.40
N SER A 79 -33.17 -10.40 -9.35
CA SER A 79 -33.14 -9.21 -10.21
C SER A 79 -32.51 -9.51 -11.57
N PRO A 80 -33.29 -10.04 -12.55
CA PRO A 80 -32.79 -10.34 -13.89
C PRO A 80 -32.17 -9.13 -14.59
N LYS A 81 -32.77 -7.95 -14.41
CA LYS A 81 -32.28 -6.70 -15.03
C LYS A 81 -30.87 -6.34 -14.55
N ARG A 82 -30.58 -6.45 -13.24
CA ARG A 82 -29.25 -6.20 -12.69
C ARG A 82 -28.25 -7.24 -13.15
N TYR A 83 -28.66 -8.49 -13.13
CA TYR A 83 -27.82 -9.59 -13.59
C TYR A 83 -27.36 -9.38 -15.04
N LEU A 84 -28.30 -9.03 -15.94
CA LEU A 84 -27.99 -8.73 -17.35
C LEU A 84 -27.13 -7.46 -17.51
N ARG A 85 -27.35 -6.42 -16.70
CA ARG A 85 -26.50 -5.21 -16.70
C ARG A 85 -25.08 -5.54 -16.26
N SER A 86 -24.89 -6.33 -15.22
CA SER A 86 -23.56 -6.75 -14.78
C SER A 86 -22.87 -7.64 -15.82
N LEU A 87 -23.62 -8.52 -16.47
CA LEU A 87 -23.07 -9.34 -17.57
C LEU A 87 -22.66 -8.46 -18.78
N LYS A 88 -23.49 -7.47 -19.13
CA LYS A 88 -23.14 -6.48 -20.16
C LYS A 88 -21.92 -5.67 -19.76
N LEU A 89 -21.81 -5.26 -18.50
CA LEU A 89 -20.64 -4.57 -17.96
C LEU A 89 -19.39 -5.45 -18.05
N ALA A 90 -19.48 -6.71 -17.64
CA ALA A 90 -18.38 -7.67 -17.78
C ALA A 90 -17.96 -7.81 -19.25
N TRP A 91 -18.91 -7.90 -20.16
CA TRP A 91 -18.62 -7.97 -21.59
C TRP A 91 -17.94 -6.70 -22.14
N SER A 92 -18.42 -5.51 -21.77
CA SER A 92 -17.89 -4.23 -22.26
C SER A 92 -16.53 -3.86 -21.69
N THR A 93 -16.19 -4.38 -20.49
CA THR A 93 -14.92 -4.10 -19.80
C THR A 93 -13.86 -5.17 -20.00
N ARG A 94 -14.16 -6.23 -20.76
CA ARG A 94 -13.19 -7.29 -21.05
C ARG A 94 -12.04 -6.81 -21.92
N GLN A 95 -10.91 -7.44 -21.74
CA GLN A 95 -9.81 -7.29 -22.69
C GLN A 95 -10.09 -8.02 -24.01
N PRO A 96 -9.48 -7.58 -25.12
CA PRO A 96 -9.58 -8.28 -26.40
C PRO A 96 -9.10 -9.73 -26.32
N GLY A 97 -9.68 -10.57 -27.19
CA GLY A 97 -9.28 -11.96 -27.37
C GLY A 97 -9.91 -12.95 -26.37
N LEU A 98 -9.72 -14.23 -26.67
CA LEU A 98 -10.32 -15.34 -25.88
C LEU A 98 -9.83 -15.38 -24.43
N LYS A 99 -8.56 -15.07 -24.20
CA LYS A 99 -7.98 -15.01 -22.85
C LYS A 99 -8.63 -13.91 -22.01
N GLY A 100 -8.85 -12.72 -22.60
CA GLY A 100 -9.55 -11.61 -21.95
C GLY A 100 -10.99 -11.98 -21.59
N LEU A 101 -11.69 -12.65 -22.52
CA LEU A 101 -13.05 -13.15 -22.28
C LEU A 101 -13.08 -14.17 -21.12
N ALA A 102 -12.16 -15.13 -21.10
CA ALA A 102 -12.09 -16.14 -20.05
C ALA A 102 -11.85 -15.50 -18.67
N TYR A 103 -10.88 -14.58 -18.54
CA TYR A 103 -10.65 -13.87 -17.28
C TYR A 103 -11.86 -13.07 -16.83
N GLN A 104 -12.52 -12.37 -17.75
CA GLN A 104 -13.69 -11.57 -17.40
C GLN A 104 -14.88 -12.43 -16.95
N LEU A 105 -15.03 -13.63 -17.53
CA LEU A 105 -16.01 -14.61 -17.08
C LEU A 105 -15.68 -15.09 -15.64
N PHE A 106 -14.41 -15.38 -15.35
CA PHE A 106 -14.00 -15.75 -13.99
C PHE A 106 -14.30 -14.61 -12.99
N TYR A 107 -13.98 -13.37 -13.31
CA TYR A 107 -14.30 -12.22 -12.45
C TYR A 107 -15.81 -12.05 -12.24
N PHE A 108 -16.62 -12.32 -13.25
CA PHE A 108 -18.07 -12.30 -13.12
C PHE A 108 -18.58 -13.41 -12.20
N LEU A 109 -18.02 -14.63 -12.29
CA LEU A 109 -18.38 -15.75 -11.43
C LEU A 109 -17.96 -15.48 -9.96
N GLU A 110 -16.78 -14.97 -9.74
CA GLU A 110 -16.28 -14.53 -8.43
C GLU A 110 -17.19 -13.43 -7.83
N ALA A 111 -17.58 -12.45 -8.67
CA ALA A 111 -18.46 -11.36 -8.27
C ALA A 111 -19.84 -11.83 -7.80
N GLY A 112 -20.39 -12.89 -8.42
CA GLY A 112 -21.66 -13.48 -7.99
C GLY A 112 -21.59 -14.11 -6.58
N ILE A 113 -20.49 -14.81 -6.28
CA ILE A 113 -20.24 -15.36 -4.93
C ILE A 113 -20.14 -14.23 -3.90
N LEU A 114 -19.33 -13.21 -4.21
CA LEU A 114 -19.11 -12.05 -3.34
C LEU A 114 -20.42 -11.28 -3.10
N ALA A 115 -21.16 -10.97 -4.16
CA ALA A 115 -22.44 -10.24 -4.06
C ALA A 115 -23.44 -10.96 -3.18
N LYS A 116 -23.55 -12.30 -3.32
CA LYS A 116 -24.45 -13.10 -2.49
C LYS A 116 -24.03 -13.09 -1.03
N GLN A 117 -22.74 -13.18 -0.74
CA GLN A 117 -22.20 -13.16 0.62
C GLN A 117 -22.43 -11.79 1.29
N ILE A 118 -22.18 -10.69 0.56
CA ILE A 118 -22.42 -9.32 1.03
C ILE A 118 -23.91 -9.11 1.38
N GLN A 119 -24.83 -9.60 0.54
CA GLN A 119 -26.26 -9.54 0.82
C GLN A 119 -26.65 -10.34 2.07
N GLN A 120 -26.10 -11.54 2.26
CA GLN A 120 -26.36 -12.38 3.43
C GLN A 120 -25.90 -11.73 4.73
N GLN A 121 -24.80 -10.98 4.69
CA GLN A 121 -24.25 -10.24 5.83
C GLN A 121 -24.90 -8.85 6.03
N GLN A 122 -25.83 -8.46 5.15
CA GLN A 122 -26.50 -7.15 5.18
C GLN A 122 -25.49 -5.97 5.13
N ILE A 123 -24.42 -6.14 4.36
CA ILE A 123 -23.38 -5.14 4.18
C ILE A 123 -23.85 -4.11 3.14
N GLN A 124 -23.64 -2.82 3.42
CA GLN A 124 -24.14 -1.71 2.61
C GLN A 124 -23.08 -1.17 1.63
N HIS A 125 -21.81 -1.37 1.95
CA HIS A 125 -20.70 -0.81 1.19
C HIS A 125 -19.51 -1.77 1.14
N LEU A 126 -18.87 -1.83 -0.03
CA LEU A 126 -17.67 -2.61 -0.27
C LEU A 126 -16.50 -1.66 -0.56
N HIS A 127 -15.46 -1.71 0.27
CA HIS A 127 -14.20 -1.04 0.00
C HIS A 127 -13.16 -2.05 -0.52
N ASN A 128 -12.51 -1.73 -1.65
CA ASN A 128 -11.52 -2.61 -2.25
C ASN A 128 -10.13 -1.97 -2.23
N HIS A 129 -9.10 -2.73 -1.90
CA HIS A 129 -7.72 -2.29 -2.10
C HIS A 129 -7.14 -2.88 -3.39
N LEU A 130 -6.32 -2.07 -4.11
CA LEU A 130 -5.67 -2.45 -5.37
C LEU A 130 -6.67 -2.61 -6.52
N ALA A 131 -6.84 -1.58 -7.33
CA ALA A 131 -7.86 -1.49 -8.40
C ALA A 131 -7.63 -2.44 -9.61
N THR A 132 -6.89 -3.54 -9.46
CA THR A 132 -6.63 -4.56 -10.49
C THR A 132 -7.79 -5.57 -10.61
N SER A 133 -7.53 -6.86 -10.53
CA SER A 133 -8.54 -7.93 -10.65
C SER A 133 -9.61 -7.85 -9.57
N SER A 134 -9.21 -7.69 -8.30
CA SER A 134 -10.17 -7.54 -7.19
C SER A 134 -11.09 -6.33 -7.37
N GLY A 135 -10.57 -5.21 -7.89
CA GLY A 135 -11.38 -4.05 -8.24
C GLY A 135 -12.40 -4.32 -9.36
N THR A 136 -12.09 -5.22 -10.30
CA THR A 136 -13.05 -5.68 -11.30
C THR A 136 -14.14 -6.53 -10.67
N VAL A 137 -13.77 -7.45 -9.78
CA VAL A 137 -14.73 -8.26 -9.01
C VAL A 137 -15.63 -7.37 -8.15
N ALA A 138 -15.06 -6.36 -7.46
CA ALA A 138 -15.82 -5.39 -6.66
C ALA A 138 -16.86 -4.62 -7.48
N MET A 139 -16.45 -4.08 -8.63
CA MET A 139 -17.32 -3.35 -9.55
C MET A 139 -18.49 -4.20 -10.07
N LEU A 140 -18.21 -5.44 -10.50
CA LEU A 140 -19.23 -6.37 -10.98
C LEU A 140 -20.15 -6.85 -9.85
N ALA A 141 -19.61 -7.11 -8.66
CA ALA A 141 -20.39 -7.52 -7.49
C ALA A 141 -21.33 -6.42 -7.00
N ALA A 142 -20.90 -5.16 -7.03
CA ALA A 142 -21.75 -4.02 -6.67
C ALA A 142 -22.95 -3.87 -7.62
N GLU A 143 -22.75 -4.06 -8.93
CA GLU A 143 -23.83 -4.05 -9.92
C GLU A 143 -24.80 -5.21 -9.70
N LEU A 144 -24.29 -6.43 -9.38
CA LEU A 144 -25.11 -7.61 -9.09
C LEU A 144 -25.90 -7.47 -7.79
N GLY A 145 -25.26 -6.97 -6.74
CA GLY A 145 -25.74 -7.05 -5.36
C GLY A 145 -26.55 -5.85 -4.88
N ASP A 146 -26.62 -4.75 -5.62
CA ASP A 146 -27.27 -3.49 -5.23
C ASP A 146 -26.67 -2.84 -3.97
N PHE A 147 -25.36 -2.77 -3.93
CA PHE A 147 -24.63 -2.03 -2.91
C PHE A 147 -23.61 -1.10 -3.56
N THR A 148 -23.11 -0.14 -2.82
CA THR A 148 -22.08 0.77 -3.31
C THR A 148 -20.70 0.20 -3.12
N PHE A 149 -19.75 0.60 -3.96
CA PHE A 149 -18.35 0.27 -3.74
C PHE A 149 -17.45 1.49 -3.85
N SER A 150 -16.29 1.40 -3.25
CA SER A 150 -15.17 2.33 -3.34
C SER A 150 -13.86 1.55 -3.41
N PHE A 151 -12.78 2.24 -3.67
CA PHE A 151 -11.48 1.58 -3.67
C PHE A 151 -10.35 2.56 -3.37
N THR A 152 -9.20 2.00 -2.92
CA THR A 152 -7.96 2.74 -2.72
C THR A 152 -7.00 2.50 -3.88
N LEU A 153 -6.52 3.60 -4.47
CA LEU A 153 -5.44 3.64 -5.45
C LEU A 153 -4.10 3.74 -4.73
N HIS A 154 -3.25 2.72 -4.91
CA HIS A 154 -1.91 2.69 -4.32
C HIS A 154 -0.80 3.03 -5.31
N GLY A 155 -1.02 2.93 -6.64
CA GLY A 155 0.05 3.01 -7.64
C GLY A 155 1.15 1.95 -7.38
N PRO A 156 2.25 1.93 -8.12
CA PRO A 156 2.38 2.52 -9.44
C PRO A 156 1.80 1.60 -10.53
N TYR A 157 1.71 0.26 -10.27
CA TYR A 157 1.39 -0.76 -11.30
C TYR A 157 0.06 -0.54 -12.02
N ILE A 158 -0.95 -0.01 -11.32
CA ILE A 158 -2.25 0.28 -11.93
C ILE A 158 -2.14 1.35 -13.03
N PHE A 159 -1.18 2.26 -12.91
CA PHE A 159 -0.95 3.34 -13.88
C PHE A 159 -0.09 2.91 -15.07
N PHE A 160 0.57 1.74 -15.01
CA PHE A 160 1.27 1.16 -16.17
C PHE A 160 0.31 0.49 -17.14
N GLU A 161 -0.82 -0.05 -16.65
CA GLU A 161 -1.83 -0.73 -17.46
C GLU A 161 -3.26 -0.24 -17.15
N PRO A 162 -3.53 1.09 -17.16
CA PRO A 162 -4.80 1.63 -16.67
C PRO A 162 -6.00 1.20 -17.54
N TYR A 163 -5.81 1.10 -18.84
CA TYR A 163 -6.83 0.64 -19.80
C TYR A 163 -7.08 -0.86 -19.70
N ARG A 164 -6.08 -1.64 -19.40
CA ARG A 164 -6.24 -3.06 -19.12
C ARG A 164 -7.18 -3.31 -17.95
N TRP A 165 -7.03 -2.52 -16.90
CA TRP A 165 -7.81 -2.67 -15.69
C TRP A 165 -9.09 -1.82 -15.69
N ARG A 166 -9.38 -1.12 -16.79
CA ARG A 166 -10.54 -0.24 -16.93
C ARG A 166 -10.69 0.67 -15.71
N LEU A 167 -9.61 1.39 -15.41
CA LEU A 167 -9.58 2.33 -14.30
C LEU A 167 -10.64 3.44 -14.48
N ASP A 168 -10.90 3.85 -15.72
CA ASP A 168 -11.96 4.76 -16.13
C ASP A 168 -13.34 4.32 -15.59
N GLU A 169 -13.73 3.09 -15.89
CA GLU A 169 -15.03 2.53 -15.48
C GLU A 169 -15.13 2.36 -13.96
N LYS A 170 -14.04 1.93 -13.32
CA LYS A 170 -14.00 1.76 -11.86
C LYS A 170 -14.19 3.08 -11.14
N ILE A 171 -13.48 4.14 -11.57
CA ILE A 171 -13.62 5.49 -11.00
C ILE A 171 -15.04 6.01 -11.27
N GLY A 172 -15.54 5.89 -12.50
CA GLY A 172 -16.87 6.37 -12.89
C GLY A 172 -18.02 5.71 -12.13
N ARG A 173 -17.87 4.45 -11.69
CA ARG A 173 -18.91 3.67 -11.00
C ARG A 173 -18.75 3.62 -9.48
N SER A 174 -17.57 3.94 -8.97
CA SER A 174 -17.34 3.96 -7.53
C SER A 174 -18.09 5.09 -6.84
N ARG A 175 -18.43 4.88 -5.57
CA ARG A 175 -19.03 5.92 -4.71
C ARG A 175 -18.00 7.02 -4.43
N PHE A 176 -16.75 6.61 -4.12
CA PHE A 176 -15.57 7.45 -3.98
C PHE A 176 -14.31 6.63 -4.25
N VAL A 177 -13.18 7.31 -4.39
CA VAL A 177 -11.85 6.73 -4.55
C VAL A 177 -10.93 7.35 -3.51
N CYS A 178 -10.27 6.53 -2.71
CA CYS A 178 -9.16 6.96 -1.86
C CYS A 178 -7.87 6.96 -2.69
N CYS A 179 -7.16 8.07 -2.71
CA CYS A 179 -5.86 8.21 -3.32
C CYS A 179 -4.83 8.39 -2.21
N ILE A 180 -3.78 7.56 -2.20
CA ILE A 180 -2.79 7.59 -1.11
C ILE A 180 -1.89 8.84 -1.15
N SER A 181 -1.95 9.62 -2.22
CA SER A 181 -1.18 10.86 -2.42
C SER A 181 -1.82 11.76 -3.47
N HIS A 182 -1.42 13.02 -3.52
CA HIS A 182 -1.81 13.94 -4.60
C HIS A 182 -1.32 13.47 -5.97
N TYR A 183 -0.11 12.90 -6.03
CA TYR A 183 0.38 12.25 -7.25
C TYR A 183 -0.58 11.14 -7.70
N CYS A 184 -0.93 10.23 -6.81
CA CYS A 184 -1.85 9.13 -7.11
C CYS A 184 -3.21 9.67 -7.60
N ARG A 185 -3.73 10.72 -6.97
CA ARG A 185 -4.95 11.40 -7.39
C ARG A 185 -4.83 12.01 -8.78
N SER A 186 -3.73 12.71 -9.07
CA SER A 186 -3.50 13.31 -10.39
C SER A 186 -3.45 12.25 -11.49
N GLN A 187 -2.80 11.11 -11.24
CA GLN A 187 -2.79 9.99 -12.18
C GLN A 187 -4.20 9.40 -12.39
N GLY A 188 -4.98 9.25 -11.34
CA GLY A 188 -6.38 8.83 -11.44
C GLY A 188 -7.22 9.79 -12.30
N MET A 189 -6.99 11.10 -12.17
CA MET A 189 -7.67 12.14 -12.95
C MET A 189 -7.35 12.07 -14.45
N VAL A 190 -6.13 11.68 -14.83
CA VAL A 190 -5.72 11.48 -16.25
C VAL A 190 -6.60 10.44 -16.95
N PHE A 191 -7.00 9.39 -16.24
CA PHE A 191 -7.74 8.27 -16.80
C PHE A 191 -9.26 8.32 -16.55
N ALA A 192 -9.75 9.33 -15.86
CA ALA A 192 -11.16 9.49 -15.54
C ALA A 192 -11.75 10.75 -16.19
N ALA A 193 -13.02 10.68 -16.60
CA ALA A 193 -13.74 11.86 -17.01
C ALA A 193 -13.81 12.90 -15.88
N SER A 194 -13.70 14.19 -16.23
CA SER A 194 -13.58 15.29 -15.25
C SER A 194 -14.77 15.37 -14.28
N GLU A 195 -15.95 14.95 -14.70
CA GLU A 195 -17.15 14.87 -13.85
C GLU A 195 -17.00 13.92 -12.66
N HIS A 196 -16.04 12.99 -12.72
CA HIS A 196 -15.76 12.03 -11.66
C HIS A 196 -14.63 12.46 -10.71
N TRP A 197 -13.90 13.53 -11.01
CA TRP A 197 -12.76 14.00 -10.22
C TRP A 197 -13.11 14.34 -8.77
N LYS A 198 -14.34 14.82 -8.53
CA LYS A 198 -14.85 15.10 -7.19
C LYS A 198 -15.04 13.87 -6.30
N ARG A 199 -14.95 12.65 -6.86
CA ARG A 199 -15.02 11.40 -6.11
C ARG A 199 -13.66 10.95 -5.57
N MET A 200 -12.57 11.62 -5.95
CA MET A 200 -11.21 11.25 -5.57
C MET A 200 -10.75 12.07 -4.37
N HIS A 201 -10.51 11.38 -3.27
CA HIS A 201 -10.13 11.97 -1.98
C HIS A 201 -8.76 11.49 -1.55
N ILE A 202 -8.03 12.32 -0.81
CA ILE A 202 -6.71 11.96 -0.27
C ILE A 202 -6.91 11.27 1.08
N ILE A 203 -6.53 10.00 1.15
CA ILE A 203 -6.40 9.21 2.38
C ILE A 203 -5.05 8.53 2.28
N HIS A 204 -4.09 8.94 3.10
CA HIS A 204 -2.76 8.34 3.09
C HIS A 204 -2.77 6.94 3.70
N CYS A 205 -1.87 6.08 3.23
CA CYS A 205 -1.43 4.96 4.06
C CYS A 205 -0.74 5.55 5.28
N GLY A 206 -1.06 5.05 6.45
CA GLY A 206 -0.47 5.54 7.68
C GLY A 206 0.27 4.45 8.45
N ILE A 207 1.09 4.88 9.38
CA ILE A 207 1.71 4.03 10.39
C ILE A 207 1.35 4.56 11.78
N ASP A 208 1.56 3.74 12.79
CA ASP A 208 1.49 4.17 14.19
C ASP A 208 2.89 4.62 14.65
N PRO A 209 3.14 5.94 14.78
CA PRO A 209 4.46 6.44 15.16
C PRO A 209 4.90 6.04 16.56
N GLU A 210 3.96 5.69 17.46
CA GLU A 210 4.25 5.29 18.84
C GLU A 210 4.91 3.91 18.92
N LEU A 211 4.79 3.10 17.87
CA LEU A 211 5.47 1.81 17.78
C LEU A 211 6.97 1.92 17.45
N PHE A 212 7.46 3.14 17.19
CA PHE A 212 8.85 3.39 16.79
C PHE A 212 9.56 4.29 17.80
N THR A 213 10.53 3.73 18.50
CA THR A 213 11.39 4.50 19.43
C THR A 213 12.37 5.33 18.60
N PRO A 214 12.50 6.64 18.86
CA PRO A 214 13.49 7.46 18.16
C PRO A 214 14.92 7.00 18.41
N VAL A 215 15.73 6.98 17.34
CA VAL A 215 17.15 6.62 17.42
C VAL A 215 18.01 7.80 17.86
N SER A 216 19.16 7.48 18.47
CA SER A 216 20.20 8.46 18.79
C SER A 216 21.24 8.51 17.65
N HIS A 217 21.55 9.71 17.16
CA HIS A 217 22.49 9.93 16.04
C HIS A 217 23.92 10.28 16.46
N GLN A 218 24.36 9.84 17.67
CA GLN A 218 25.69 10.12 18.19
C GLN A 218 26.79 9.21 17.64
N GLY A 219 26.44 8.18 16.84
CA GLY A 219 27.37 7.25 16.23
C GLY A 219 28.06 7.79 14.97
N LYS A 220 28.97 6.97 14.40
CA LYS A 220 29.75 7.31 13.18
C LYS A 220 28.92 7.49 11.89
N GLY A 221 27.65 7.08 11.87
CA GLY A 221 26.81 7.17 10.67
C GLY A 221 27.01 6.04 9.66
N HIS A 222 27.68 4.96 10.01
CA HIS A 222 28.15 3.93 9.09
C HIS A 222 27.18 2.76 8.86
N ARG A 223 26.00 2.76 9.49
CA ARG A 223 25.02 1.67 9.38
C ARG A 223 23.90 2.09 8.45
N LEU A 224 23.94 1.61 7.22
CA LEU A 224 22.90 1.82 6.23
C LEU A 224 21.86 0.69 6.30
N LEU A 225 20.60 1.02 5.99
CA LEU A 225 19.52 0.06 5.89
C LEU A 225 18.75 0.26 4.59
N PHE A 226 18.46 -0.85 3.92
CA PHE A 226 17.47 -0.97 2.87
C PHE A 226 16.42 -2.00 3.29
N VAL A 227 15.14 -1.69 3.10
CA VAL A 227 14.04 -2.63 3.35
C VAL A 227 13.10 -2.65 2.15
N GLY A 228 12.93 -3.81 1.53
CA GLY A 228 12.04 -3.94 0.40
C GLY A 228 12.16 -5.25 -0.35
N ARG A 229 11.21 -5.49 -1.27
CA ARG A 229 11.30 -6.63 -2.17
C ARG A 229 12.53 -6.50 -3.07
N LEU A 230 13.31 -7.58 -3.21
CA LEU A 230 14.47 -7.62 -4.11
C LEU A 230 14.00 -7.79 -5.55
N ALA A 231 13.69 -6.68 -6.19
CA ALA A 231 13.19 -6.58 -7.56
C ALA A 231 13.70 -5.29 -8.20
N ALA A 232 13.90 -5.29 -9.51
CA ALA A 232 14.51 -4.20 -10.28
C ALA A 232 13.93 -2.81 -9.96
N VAL A 233 12.61 -2.72 -9.72
CA VAL A 233 11.93 -1.45 -9.39
C VAL A 233 12.43 -0.79 -8.10
N LYS A 234 13.12 -1.53 -7.22
CA LYS A 234 13.62 -1.02 -5.93
C LYS A 234 15.01 -0.40 -6.00
N GLY A 235 15.68 -0.50 -7.14
CA GLY A 235 16.92 0.22 -7.41
C GLY A 235 18.13 -0.19 -6.55
N LEU A 236 18.10 -1.38 -5.91
CA LEU A 236 19.22 -1.84 -5.07
C LEU A 236 20.56 -1.93 -5.83
N PRO A 237 20.62 -2.24 -7.15
CA PRO A 237 21.87 -2.15 -7.91
C PRO A 237 22.54 -0.79 -7.82
N ILE A 238 21.78 0.30 -7.87
CA ILE A 238 22.29 1.68 -7.76
C ILE A 238 22.82 1.97 -6.36
N LEU A 239 22.17 1.45 -5.33
CA LEU A 239 22.65 1.56 -3.95
C LEU A 239 23.97 0.80 -3.76
N LEU A 240 24.13 -0.38 -4.34
CA LEU A 240 25.39 -1.14 -4.30
C LEU A 240 26.53 -0.38 -5.00
N GLU A 241 26.28 0.22 -6.17
CA GLU A 241 27.26 1.08 -6.86
C GLU A 241 27.64 2.31 -6.02
N SER A 242 26.69 2.93 -5.33
CA SER A 242 26.93 4.04 -4.41
C SER A 242 27.78 3.61 -3.22
N LEU A 243 27.49 2.45 -2.65
CA LEU A 243 28.25 1.88 -1.54
C LEU A 243 29.72 1.62 -1.94
N ALA A 244 29.94 1.07 -3.14
CA ALA A 244 31.30 0.85 -3.66
C ALA A 244 32.11 2.14 -3.79
N LYS A 245 31.46 3.27 -4.09
CA LYS A 245 32.12 4.59 -4.14
C LYS A 245 32.49 5.13 -2.76
N LEU A 246 31.68 4.79 -1.73
CA LEU A 246 31.88 5.27 -0.35
C LEU A 246 32.90 4.43 0.45
N THR A 247 32.99 3.14 0.19
CA THR A 247 33.86 2.24 0.98
C THR A 247 35.32 2.62 1.06
N PRO A 248 35.99 3.25 0.04
CA PRO A 248 37.36 3.73 0.18
C PRO A 248 37.54 4.81 1.24
N GLN A 249 36.53 5.68 1.43
CA GLN A 249 36.55 6.76 2.43
C GLN A 249 36.01 6.27 3.78
N TYR A 250 35.04 5.36 3.77
CA TYR A 250 34.38 4.83 4.97
C TYR A 250 34.55 3.31 5.09
N PRO A 251 35.74 2.83 5.53
CA PRO A 251 36.07 1.40 5.55
C PRO A 251 35.18 0.56 6.49
N ASP A 252 34.50 1.17 7.47
CA ASP A 252 33.57 0.50 8.39
C ASP A 252 32.10 0.60 7.93
N LEU A 253 31.82 1.10 6.72
CA LEU A 253 30.45 1.26 6.21
C LEU A 253 29.82 -0.10 5.95
N GLU A 254 28.63 -0.31 6.50
CA GLU A 254 27.84 -1.54 6.34
C GLU A 254 26.44 -1.24 5.80
N LEU A 255 25.93 -2.12 4.94
CA LEU A 255 24.56 -2.10 4.45
C LEU A 255 23.84 -3.37 4.90
N THR A 256 22.75 -3.21 5.64
CA THR A 256 21.80 -4.30 5.89
C THR A 256 20.68 -4.25 4.85
N VAL A 257 20.44 -5.36 4.17
CA VAL A 257 19.39 -5.54 3.16
C VAL A 257 18.33 -6.48 3.73
N VAL A 258 17.16 -5.91 4.04
CA VAL A 258 15.98 -6.64 4.55
C VAL A 258 15.00 -6.87 3.40
N GLY A 259 14.62 -8.12 3.21
CA GLY A 259 13.70 -8.55 2.18
C GLY A 259 14.23 -9.65 1.30
N ASP A 260 13.40 -10.12 0.40
CA ASP A 260 13.73 -11.16 -0.57
C ASP A 260 13.01 -10.88 -1.90
N GLY A 261 13.37 -11.62 -2.95
CA GLY A 261 12.73 -11.44 -4.25
C GLY A 261 13.48 -12.09 -5.40
N PRO A 262 12.94 -11.97 -6.62
CA PRO A 262 13.47 -12.67 -7.79
C PRO A 262 14.91 -12.28 -8.16
N ASP A 263 15.36 -11.07 -7.78
CA ASP A 263 16.67 -10.55 -8.17
C ASP A 263 17.76 -10.84 -7.13
N ARG A 264 17.46 -11.56 -6.04
CA ARG A 264 18.41 -11.82 -4.94
C ARG A 264 19.75 -12.35 -5.42
N ALA A 265 19.75 -13.43 -6.20
CA ALA A 265 20.99 -14.06 -6.67
C ALA A 265 21.85 -13.10 -7.53
N ALA A 266 21.21 -12.30 -8.40
CA ALA A 266 21.91 -11.30 -9.21
C ALA A 266 22.50 -10.17 -8.36
N LEU A 267 21.81 -9.75 -7.30
CA LEU A 267 22.27 -8.72 -6.37
C LEU A 267 23.43 -9.20 -5.50
N GLU A 268 23.39 -10.44 -5.02
CA GLU A 268 24.51 -11.08 -4.30
C GLU A 268 25.75 -11.22 -5.20
N GLN A 269 25.56 -11.56 -6.49
CA GLN A 269 26.65 -11.59 -7.46
C GLN A 269 27.24 -10.19 -7.70
N GLN A 270 26.39 -9.17 -7.92
CA GLN A 270 26.86 -7.78 -8.08
C GLN A 270 27.60 -7.29 -6.83
N THR A 271 27.14 -7.67 -5.63
CA THR A 271 27.83 -7.36 -4.37
C THR A 271 29.25 -7.93 -4.35
N ALA A 272 29.42 -9.19 -4.80
CA ALA A 272 30.73 -9.83 -4.90
C ALA A 272 31.61 -9.16 -5.96
N ASP A 273 31.05 -8.87 -7.14
CA ASP A 273 31.79 -8.23 -8.25
C ASP A 273 32.29 -6.82 -7.88
N LEU A 274 31.56 -6.11 -7.01
CA LEU A 274 31.94 -4.80 -6.46
C LEU A 274 32.88 -4.89 -5.24
N GLY A 275 33.26 -6.10 -4.77
CA GLY A 275 34.07 -6.29 -3.59
C GLY A 275 33.42 -5.90 -2.26
N LEU A 276 32.08 -6.00 -2.17
CA LEU A 276 31.29 -5.57 -1.03
C LEU A 276 30.79 -6.72 -0.14
N THR A 277 31.25 -7.95 -0.36
CA THR A 277 30.74 -9.16 0.32
C THR A 277 30.77 -9.04 1.85
N ASP A 278 31.82 -8.44 2.41
CA ASP A 278 31.97 -8.26 3.85
C ASP A 278 31.21 -7.02 4.40
N ARG A 279 30.57 -6.25 3.52
CA ARG A 279 29.92 -4.97 3.83
C ARG A 279 28.40 -5.02 3.70
N VAL A 280 27.87 -5.99 2.96
CA VAL A 280 26.43 -6.10 2.68
C VAL A 280 25.89 -7.38 3.31
N LYS A 281 24.90 -7.23 4.19
CA LYS A 281 24.23 -8.33 4.89
C LYS A 281 22.82 -8.53 4.35
N TYR A 282 22.56 -9.62 3.64
CA TYR A 282 21.24 -10.02 3.17
C TYR A 282 20.54 -10.87 4.24
N VAL A 283 19.57 -10.31 4.97
CA VAL A 283 18.92 -10.99 6.11
C VAL A 283 17.59 -11.68 5.75
N GLY A 284 17.14 -11.56 4.48
CA GLY A 284 15.91 -12.16 4.02
C GLY A 284 14.67 -11.41 4.53
N TYR A 285 13.50 -12.06 4.44
CA TYR A 285 12.26 -11.52 4.99
C TYR A 285 12.34 -11.44 6.51
N GLN A 286 11.87 -10.32 7.04
CA GLN A 286 11.81 -10.08 8.48
C GLN A 286 10.38 -9.72 8.90
N SER A 287 10.02 -10.05 10.13
CA SER A 287 8.78 -9.59 10.74
C SER A 287 8.80 -8.08 10.99
N GLN A 288 7.62 -7.48 11.20
CA GLN A 288 7.52 -6.05 11.55
C GLN A 288 8.35 -5.69 12.81
N THR A 289 8.41 -6.60 13.78
CA THR A 289 9.20 -6.41 15.00
C THR A 289 10.69 -6.39 14.70
N GLU A 290 11.17 -7.29 13.85
CA GLU A 290 12.58 -7.33 13.43
C GLU A 290 12.95 -6.12 12.57
N VAL A 291 12.07 -5.67 11.65
CA VAL A 291 12.27 -4.42 10.90
C VAL A 291 12.42 -3.23 11.85
N ARG A 292 11.60 -3.12 12.91
CA ARG A 292 11.77 -2.06 13.93
C ARG A 292 13.11 -2.17 14.65
N GLN A 293 13.59 -3.38 14.97
CA GLN A 293 14.90 -3.59 15.58
C GLN A 293 16.04 -3.15 14.65
N HIS A 294 15.95 -3.46 13.35
CA HIS A 294 16.91 -2.98 12.36
C HIS A 294 16.92 -1.45 12.28
N LEU A 295 15.75 -0.82 12.25
CA LEU A 295 15.63 0.65 12.24
C LEU A 295 16.30 1.30 13.46
N GLN A 296 16.16 0.70 14.66
CA GLN A 296 16.82 1.21 15.87
C GLN A 296 18.35 1.16 15.81
N GLN A 297 18.90 0.32 14.96
CA GLN A 297 20.36 0.17 14.78
C GLN A 297 20.88 0.90 13.53
N THR A 298 20.00 1.63 12.82
CA THR A 298 20.31 2.28 11.54
C THR A 298 20.68 3.74 11.73
N ASP A 299 21.70 4.17 11.03
CA ASP A 299 22.14 5.56 10.99
C ASP A 299 21.52 6.32 9.80
N VAL A 300 21.39 5.65 8.63
CA VAL A 300 20.78 6.21 7.42
C VAL A 300 19.96 5.14 6.71
N PHE A 301 18.71 5.46 6.38
CA PHE A 301 17.84 4.63 5.55
C PHE A 301 17.93 5.05 4.09
N VAL A 302 18.12 4.10 3.18
CA VAL A 302 18.30 4.40 1.76
C VAL A 302 17.29 3.65 0.90
N MET A 303 16.63 4.39 -0.02
CA MET A 303 15.68 3.82 -0.96
C MET A 303 15.85 4.43 -2.35
N ALA A 304 16.57 3.74 -3.23
CA ALA A 304 16.90 4.18 -4.60
C ALA A 304 15.86 3.71 -5.66
N SER A 305 14.59 3.57 -5.29
CA SER A 305 13.54 2.97 -6.12
C SER A 305 13.27 3.72 -7.41
N PHE A 306 12.85 2.99 -8.46
CA PHE A 306 12.41 3.52 -9.75
C PHE A 306 10.89 3.68 -9.83
N ALA A 307 10.13 2.97 -8.99
CA ALA A 307 8.67 3.07 -8.94
C ALA A 307 8.14 2.77 -7.55
N GLU A 308 7.31 3.68 -7.03
CA GLU A 308 6.64 3.59 -5.72
C GLU A 308 5.21 4.16 -5.79
N GLY A 309 4.45 3.95 -4.71
CA GLY A 309 3.30 4.77 -4.38
C GLY A 309 3.71 5.83 -3.35
N VAL A 310 3.42 5.57 -2.07
CA VAL A 310 4.04 6.19 -0.90
C VAL A 310 4.56 5.05 -0.03
N PRO A 311 5.88 4.86 0.10
CA PRO A 311 6.45 3.67 0.73
C PRO A 311 6.23 3.66 2.25
N VAL A 312 5.58 2.64 2.75
CA VAL A 312 5.32 2.49 4.20
C VAL A 312 6.62 2.38 4.98
N VAL A 313 7.61 1.64 4.46
CA VAL A 313 8.90 1.47 5.13
C VAL A 313 9.68 2.79 5.26
N LEU A 314 9.50 3.73 4.33
CA LEU A 314 10.08 5.07 4.43
C LEU A 314 9.42 5.87 5.56
N MET A 315 8.10 5.74 5.73
CA MET A 315 7.39 6.30 6.89
C MET A 315 7.90 5.68 8.20
N GLU A 316 8.13 4.36 8.21
CA GLU A 316 8.64 3.62 9.38
C GLU A 316 10.04 4.10 9.78
N ALA A 317 10.94 4.31 8.80
CA ALA A 317 12.27 4.87 9.05
C ALA A 317 12.19 6.30 9.62
N MET A 318 11.36 7.16 9.03
CA MET A 318 11.13 8.52 9.51
C MET A 318 10.49 8.54 10.91
N ALA A 319 9.55 7.63 11.21
CA ALA A 319 8.95 7.51 12.54
C ALA A 319 9.97 7.09 13.60
N ALA A 320 10.94 6.24 13.23
CA ALA A 320 12.08 5.89 14.09
C ALA A 320 13.10 7.05 14.20
N GLY A 321 12.86 8.19 13.55
CA GLY A 321 13.78 9.32 13.53
C GLY A 321 15.05 9.05 12.71
N VAL A 322 15.06 8.06 11.83
CA VAL A 322 16.19 7.75 10.94
C VAL A 322 16.15 8.70 9.74
N PRO A 323 17.25 9.44 9.44
CA PRO A 323 17.34 10.25 8.24
C PRO A 323 17.29 9.39 6.98
N VAL A 324 16.68 9.90 5.92
CA VAL A 324 16.40 9.14 4.73
C VAL A 324 17.06 9.76 3.48
N VAL A 325 17.54 8.90 2.58
CA VAL A 325 17.91 9.28 1.22
C VAL A 325 17.04 8.46 0.27
N ALA A 326 16.26 9.15 -0.57
CA ALA A 326 15.31 8.51 -1.45
C ALA A 326 15.28 9.16 -2.85
N THR A 327 14.59 8.52 -3.79
CA THR A 327 14.35 9.07 -5.12
C THR A 327 12.99 9.78 -5.18
N PRO A 328 12.85 10.96 -5.85
CA PRO A 328 11.64 11.76 -5.91
C PRO A 328 10.60 11.16 -6.84
N ILE A 329 10.16 9.93 -6.56
CA ILE A 329 9.26 9.16 -7.40
C ILE A 329 7.85 9.13 -6.81
N ALA A 330 6.86 9.40 -7.64
CA ALA A 330 5.45 9.35 -7.27
C ALA A 330 5.16 10.17 -6.00
N GLY A 331 4.59 9.55 -4.97
CA GLY A 331 4.26 10.22 -3.71
C GLY A 331 5.42 10.35 -2.72
N VAL A 332 6.64 9.93 -3.06
CA VAL A 332 7.81 10.07 -2.17
C VAL A 332 8.09 11.54 -1.86
N SER A 333 7.95 12.43 -2.85
CA SER A 333 8.16 13.89 -2.64
C SER A 333 7.07 14.56 -1.78
N GLU A 334 5.96 13.88 -1.49
CA GLU A 334 4.96 14.35 -0.54
C GLU A 334 5.32 13.97 0.90
N LEU A 335 6.14 12.93 1.07
CA LEU A 335 6.63 12.43 2.35
C LEU A 335 8.00 13.04 2.70
N VAL A 336 8.94 13.04 1.76
CA VAL A 336 10.30 13.56 1.93
C VAL A 336 10.44 14.93 1.28
N GLU A 337 10.75 15.93 2.10
CA GLU A 337 11.09 17.28 1.67
C GLU A 337 12.62 17.41 1.65
N HIS A 338 13.15 17.66 0.44
CA HIS A 338 14.62 17.74 0.21
C HIS A 338 15.28 18.77 1.13
N GLU A 339 16.36 18.37 1.83
CA GLU A 339 17.15 19.19 2.78
C GLU A 339 16.39 19.63 4.04
N VAL A 340 15.13 19.22 4.21
CA VAL A 340 14.32 19.50 5.40
C VAL A 340 14.24 18.29 6.32
N ASN A 341 13.79 17.13 5.78
CA ASN A 341 13.61 15.90 6.54
C ASN A 341 14.25 14.67 5.88
N GLY A 342 15.06 14.89 4.83
CA GLY A 342 15.79 13.87 4.10
C GLY A 342 16.39 14.43 2.82
N PHE A 343 17.08 13.57 2.09
CA PHE A 343 17.57 13.90 0.76
C PHE A 343 16.78 13.20 -0.33
N LEU A 344 16.51 13.93 -1.42
CA LEU A 344 15.96 13.38 -2.67
C LEU A 344 17.04 13.47 -3.75
N VAL A 345 17.32 12.34 -4.40
CA VAL A 345 18.34 12.20 -5.45
C VAL A 345 17.73 11.65 -6.74
N PRO A 346 18.21 12.02 -7.94
CA PRO A 346 17.70 11.49 -9.19
C PRO A 346 17.75 9.95 -9.22
N ALA A 347 16.70 9.32 -9.74
CA ALA A 347 16.67 7.86 -9.86
C ALA A 347 17.75 7.37 -10.84
N GLY A 348 18.49 6.36 -10.43
CA GLY A 348 19.60 5.80 -11.22
C GLY A 348 20.94 6.54 -11.09
N ASP A 349 21.00 7.60 -10.31
CA ASP A 349 22.23 8.37 -10.10
C ASP A 349 22.99 7.90 -8.84
N ALA A 350 23.90 6.95 -9.04
CA ALA A 350 24.74 6.40 -7.97
C ALA A 350 25.73 7.42 -7.40
N VAL A 351 26.11 8.46 -8.16
CA VAL A 351 27.04 9.50 -7.70
C VAL A 351 26.33 10.43 -6.72
N SER A 352 25.21 11.04 -7.14
CA SER A 352 24.40 11.87 -6.23
C SER A 352 23.95 11.11 -4.99
N LEU A 353 23.62 9.82 -5.13
CA LEU A 353 23.24 8.98 -4.01
C LEU A 353 24.40 8.80 -3.02
N SER A 354 25.63 8.52 -3.52
CA SER A 354 26.83 8.41 -2.68
C SER A 354 27.14 9.73 -1.96
N ASP A 355 27.08 10.85 -2.67
CA ASP A 355 27.39 12.17 -2.09
C ASP A 355 26.44 12.50 -0.91
N ARG A 356 25.12 12.30 -1.09
CA ARG A 356 24.13 12.58 -0.04
C ARG A 356 24.21 11.60 1.14
N ILE A 357 24.57 10.34 0.89
CA ILE A 357 24.87 9.38 1.98
C ILE A 357 26.12 9.84 2.73
N GLY A 358 27.19 10.25 2.04
CA GLY A 358 28.41 10.77 2.63
C GLY A 358 28.15 11.97 3.55
N GLU A 359 27.37 12.95 3.11
CA GLU A 359 26.97 14.09 3.93
C GLU A 359 26.29 13.67 5.25
N LEU A 360 25.41 12.66 5.19
CA LEU A 360 24.77 12.14 6.40
C LEU A 360 25.73 11.32 7.28
N ILE A 361 26.72 10.66 6.71
CA ILE A 361 27.75 9.96 7.48
C ILE A 361 28.58 10.99 8.27
N ASP A 362 29.02 12.07 7.63
CA ASP A 362 29.94 13.03 8.21
C ASP A 362 29.27 13.99 9.23
N ASP A 363 27.95 14.23 9.13
CA ASP A 363 27.25 15.19 9.98
C ASP A 363 26.17 14.55 10.87
N ALA A 364 26.52 14.25 12.12
CA ALA A 364 25.58 13.73 13.12
C ALA A 364 24.46 14.73 13.48
N SER A 365 24.75 16.06 13.40
CA SER A 365 23.75 17.10 13.64
C SER A 365 22.72 17.13 12.52
N LEU A 366 23.16 16.96 11.27
CA LEU A 366 22.26 16.84 10.12
C LEU A 366 21.38 15.61 10.23
N ARG A 367 21.95 14.44 10.62
CA ARG A 367 21.15 13.24 10.89
C ARG A 367 20.07 13.48 11.93
N SER A 368 20.42 14.11 13.04
CA SER A 368 19.47 14.41 14.12
C SER A 368 18.38 15.38 13.67
N ARG A 369 18.73 16.43 12.93
CA ARG A 369 17.78 17.40 12.39
C ARG A 369 16.80 16.75 11.44
N PHE A 370 17.27 15.97 10.45
CA PHE A 370 16.41 15.27 9.50
C PHE A 370 15.55 14.22 10.17
N GLY A 371 16.10 13.45 11.11
CA GLY A 371 15.34 12.45 11.86
C GLY A 371 14.20 13.08 12.67
N THR A 372 14.45 14.20 13.36
CA THR A 372 13.42 14.93 14.11
C THR A 372 12.34 15.48 13.19
N ALA A 373 12.71 16.13 12.11
CA ALA A 373 11.78 16.68 11.14
C ALA A 373 10.97 15.58 10.43
N GLY A 374 11.61 14.46 10.08
CA GLY A 374 10.97 13.30 9.47
C GLY A 374 9.91 12.67 10.38
N ARG A 375 10.25 12.48 11.67
CA ARG A 375 9.28 11.97 12.65
C ARG A 375 8.09 12.92 12.82
N ALA A 376 8.32 14.22 12.89
CA ALA A 376 7.25 15.22 12.98
C ALA A 376 6.31 15.14 11.78
N LYS A 377 6.86 15.07 10.55
CA LYS A 377 6.08 14.94 9.31
C LYS A 377 5.17 13.71 9.34
N VAL A 378 5.71 12.54 9.68
CA VAL A 378 4.93 11.29 9.72
C VAL A 378 3.86 11.32 10.80
N THR A 379 4.19 11.84 11.98
CA THR A 379 3.24 11.95 13.09
C THR A 379 2.05 12.84 12.74
N GLN A 380 2.28 13.92 12.00
CA GLN A 380 1.24 14.89 11.65
C GLN A 380 0.40 14.44 10.45
N GLU A 381 1.04 13.91 9.39
CA GLU A 381 0.39 13.73 8.09
C GLU A 381 0.15 12.27 7.71
N PHE A 382 0.91 11.32 8.27
CA PHE A 382 0.85 9.89 7.92
C PHE A 382 0.55 8.99 9.14
N ASN A 383 -0.10 9.53 10.15
CA ASN A 383 -0.52 8.77 11.33
C ASN A 383 -1.76 7.94 11.00
N ILE A 384 -1.69 6.62 11.22
CA ILE A 384 -2.78 5.69 10.88
C ILE A 384 -4.08 6.01 11.61
N HIS A 385 -4.01 6.50 12.84
CA HIS A 385 -5.21 6.85 13.61
C HIS A 385 -5.94 8.02 12.96
N HIS A 386 -5.22 9.04 12.51
CA HIS A 386 -5.78 10.18 11.80
C HIS A 386 -6.34 9.78 10.44
N GLU A 387 -5.60 8.97 9.68
CA GLU A 387 -6.04 8.56 8.34
C GLU A 387 -7.25 7.62 8.41
N THR A 388 -7.32 6.74 9.39
CA THR A 388 -8.48 5.87 9.62
C THR A 388 -9.71 6.68 10.04
N ALA A 389 -9.54 7.73 10.86
CA ALA A 389 -10.64 8.65 11.23
C ALA A 389 -11.16 9.42 10.00
N ARG A 390 -10.26 9.91 9.12
CA ARG A 390 -10.64 10.54 7.84
C ARG A 390 -11.39 9.58 6.93
N LEU A 391 -10.92 8.35 6.82
CA LEU A 391 -11.58 7.31 6.03
C LEU A 391 -12.96 6.97 6.57
N HIS A 392 -13.08 6.80 7.89
CA HIS A 392 -14.38 6.59 8.56
C HIS A 392 -15.37 7.71 8.23
N GLN A 393 -14.92 8.96 8.34
CA GLN A 393 -15.74 10.13 8.00
C GLN A 393 -16.12 10.14 6.51
N LEU A 394 -15.16 9.86 5.62
CA LEU A 394 -15.40 9.79 4.18
C LEU A 394 -16.47 8.74 3.83
N ILE A 395 -16.37 7.53 4.39
CA ILE A 395 -17.34 6.45 4.20
C ILE A 395 -18.70 6.89 4.71
N SER A 396 -18.81 7.36 5.96
CA SER A 396 -20.06 7.75 6.60
C SER A 396 -20.79 8.83 5.80
N ARG A 397 -20.10 9.94 5.49
CA ARG A 397 -20.67 11.06 4.71
C ARG A 397 -21.06 10.63 3.29
N SER A 398 -20.24 9.78 2.65
CA SER A 398 -20.53 9.27 1.32
C SER A 398 -21.78 8.40 1.29
N LEU A 399 -21.98 7.54 2.30
CA LEU A 399 -23.19 6.71 2.41
C LEU A 399 -24.44 7.55 2.66
N GLU A 400 -24.32 8.66 3.39
CA GLU A 400 -25.38 9.65 3.59
C GLU A 400 -25.66 10.53 2.36
N GLY A 401 -24.87 10.39 1.29
CA GLY A 401 -25.01 11.21 0.08
C GLY A 401 -24.42 12.62 0.20
N LYS A 402 -23.67 12.90 1.26
CA LYS A 402 -23.02 14.20 1.48
C LYS A 402 -21.75 14.33 0.65
N GLU A 403 -21.43 15.56 0.23
CA GLU A 403 -20.16 15.88 -0.42
C GLU A 403 -19.00 15.84 0.58
N ASN A 404 -17.84 15.49 0.08
CA ASN A 404 -16.60 15.44 0.86
C ASN A 404 -15.53 16.35 0.23
N PRO A 405 -14.68 17.01 1.03
CA PRO A 405 -13.52 17.73 0.53
C PRO A 405 -12.49 16.76 -0.07
N VAL A 406 -11.52 17.29 -0.83
CA VAL A 406 -10.44 16.47 -1.43
C VAL A 406 -9.67 15.71 -0.35
N ARG A 407 -9.33 16.38 0.75
CA ARG A 407 -8.81 15.74 1.95
C ARG A 407 -9.80 15.97 3.10
N PRO A 408 -10.43 14.93 3.62
CA PRO A 408 -11.35 15.05 4.75
C PRO A 408 -10.63 15.65 5.97
N GLU A 409 -11.28 16.59 6.65
CA GLU A 409 -10.75 17.14 7.88
C GLU A 409 -10.86 16.13 9.01
N LEU A 410 -9.98 16.24 10.00
CA LEU A 410 -10.15 15.48 11.24
C LEU A 410 -11.33 16.07 12.01
N ASN A 411 -12.21 15.21 12.49
CA ASN A 411 -13.27 15.66 13.39
C ASN A 411 -12.64 16.02 14.74
N PRO A 412 -12.71 17.30 15.19
CA PRO A 412 -12.11 17.71 16.47
C PRO A 412 -12.70 16.99 17.69
N SER A 413 -13.89 16.40 17.57
CA SER A 413 -14.52 15.62 18.65
C SER A 413 -13.98 14.19 18.78
N LEU A 414 -13.20 13.72 17.81
CA LEU A 414 -12.45 12.47 17.88
C LEU A 414 -11.04 12.82 18.36
N GLU A 415 -10.90 13.12 19.66
CA GLU A 415 -9.57 13.31 20.23
C GLU A 415 -8.73 12.03 20.10
N PRO A 416 -7.41 12.17 19.86
CA PRO A 416 -6.50 11.01 19.79
C PRO A 416 -6.59 10.04 20.96
N ALA A 417 -7.02 10.52 22.13
CA ALA A 417 -7.19 9.71 23.36
C ALA A 417 -8.33 8.66 23.26
N GLU A 418 -9.34 8.86 22.42
CA GLU A 418 -10.39 7.84 22.16
C GLU A 418 -9.99 6.84 21.08
N LEU A 419 -9.02 7.21 20.23
CA LEU A 419 -8.47 6.34 19.19
C LEU A 419 -7.39 5.38 19.74
N LEU A 420 -6.85 5.67 20.94
CA LEU A 420 -5.77 4.90 21.59
C LEU A 420 -6.28 3.90 22.65
N ARG A 421 -7.57 3.89 22.95
CA ARG A 421 -8.23 2.91 23.82
C ARG A 421 -8.88 1.82 22.97
#